data_b47ee0e3e3bf1b87bc0464c7ca00637e
#
_entry.id   b47ee0e3e3bf1b87bc0464c7ca00637e
#
_cell.length_a   1.000
_cell.length_b   1.000
_cell.length_c   1.000
_cell.angle_alpha   90.00
_cell.angle_beta   90.00
_cell.angle_gamma   90.00
#
_symmetry.space_group_name_H-M   'P 1'
#
loop_
_entity.id
_entity.type
_entity.pdbx_description
1 polymer ?
#
loop_
_entity_poly.entity_id
_entity_poly.type
_entity_poly.pdbx_seq_one_letter_code
_entity_poly.pdbx_strand_id
1 'polypeptide(L)'
;QRKISLVYDSKSGQITNQYIKGEERSFTIIAYPLPSIGARFEEIFAETVKINTLDYMLYRNMQQKMIDVLDQADRVHITGKGANKTDLYVNIWKLRNPEGETAFENCVADVNIPVGEVFTSPVLEGTNGKLHVGQVYLNGLNYKNLEIDFKDGMVEKYTCTNFEDEAENKNYIRDNVLMHHETLPMGEFAIGTNTTAYRMARDYDIADKL
;
A
#
# COMPACT_ATOMS: atom_id res chain seq x y z
N GLN A 1 16.87 -18.85 -8.46
CA GLN A 1 15.56 -19.04 -7.81
C GLN A 1 14.58 -17.94 -8.23
N ARG A 2 14.94 -16.65 -8.19
CA ARG A 2 14.04 -15.52 -8.46
C ARG A 2 13.49 -15.47 -9.90
N LYS A 3 14.29 -15.76 -10.93
CA LYS A 3 13.79 -15.85 -12.31
C LYS A 3 12.73 -16.95 -12.47
N ILE A 4 12.85 -18.03 -11.72
CA ILE A 4 11.88 -19.12 -11.69
C ILE A 4 10.59 -18.65 -11.00
N SER A 5 10.70 -17.89 -9.89
CA SER A 5 9.56 -17.31 -9.19
C SER A 5 8.75 -16.39 -10.10
N LEU A 6 9.39 -15.44 -10.78
CA LEU A 6 8.72 -14.52 -11.71
C LEU A 6 7.96 -15.24 -12.84
N VAL A 7 8.57 -16.30 -13.41
CA VAL A 7 7.89 -17.11 -14.44
C VAL A 7 6.73 -17.90 -13.85
N TYR A 8 6.89 -18.42 -12.64
CA TYR A 8 5.83 -19.12 -11.93
C TYR A 8 4.66 -18.17 -11.63
N ASP A 9 4.93 -16.99 -11.07
CA ASP A 9 3.92 -16.01 -10.69
C ASP A 9 3.12 -15.53 -11.90
N SER A 10 3.81 -15.24 -13.02
CA SER A 10 3.17 -14.86 -14.28
C SER A 10 2.27 -15.97 -14.82
N LYS A 11 2.74 -17.22 -14.84
CA LYS A 11 1.94 -18.35 -15.31
C LYS A 11 0.79 -18.71 -14.37
N SER A 12 1.05 -18.64 -13.06
CA SER A 12 0.03 -18.86 -12.04
C SER A 12 -1.10 -17.85 -12.18
N GLY A 13 -0.76 -16.55 -12.33
CA GLY A 13 -1.75 -15.50 -12.57
C GLY A 13 -2.59 -15.74 -13.82
N GLN A 14 -1.96 -16.14 -14.94
CA GLN A 14 -2.69 -16.46 -16.17
C GLN A 14 -3.66 -17.62 -15.97
N ILE A 15 -3.23 -18.70 -15.31
CA ILE A 15 -4.08 -19.86 -15.02
C ILE A 15 -5.21 -19.46 -14.07
N THR A 16 -4.90 -18.71 -13.01
CA THR A 16 -5.91 -18.23 -12.05
C THR A 16 -6.99 -17.43 -12.75
N ASN A 17 -6.61 -16.47 -13.59
CA ASN A 17 -7.58 -15.64 -14.33
C ASN A 17 -8.40 -16.43 -15.36
N GLN A 18 -7.85 -17.52 -15.87
CA GLN A 18 -8.57 -18.40 -16.80
C GLN A 18 -9.68 -19.20 -16.11
N TYR A 19 -9.41 -19.69 -14.89
CA TYR A 19 -10.32 -20.58 -14.16
C TYR A 19 -11.14 -19.88 -13.08
N ILE A 20 -10.65 -18.77 -12.54
CA ILE A 20 -11.37 -17.96 -11.56
C ILE A 20 -11.82 -16.68 -12.24
N LYS A 21 -13.09 -16.67 -12.65
CA LYS A 21 -13.71 -15.50 -13.26
C LYS A 21 -14.11 -14.53 -12.16
N GLY A 22 -13.38 -13.42 -12.02
CA GLY A 22 -13.57 -12.44 -10.96
C GLY A 22 -14.98 -11.86 -10.90
N GLU A 23 -15.61 -11.70 -12.05
CA GLU A 23 -17.00 -11.24 -12.18
C GLU A 23 -18.06 -12.21 -11.65
N GLU A 24 -17.72 -13.52 -11.52
CA GLU A 24 -18.60 -14.56 -10.99
C GLU A 24 -18.27 -14.95 -9.55
N ARG A 25 -17.26 -14.33 -8.93
CA ARG A 25 -16.71 -14.73 -7.63
C ARG A 25 -16.52 -13.51 -6.72
N SER A 26 -16.69 -13.72 -5.43
CA SER A 26 -16.22 -12.82 -4.40
C SER A 26 -15.06 -13.44 -3.62
N PHE A 27 -14.22 -12.62 -3.04
CA PHE A 27 -13.13 -13.07 -2.18
C PHE A 27 -12.96 -12.11 -1.00
N THR A 28 -12.33 -12.59 0.05
CA THR A 28 -11.94 -11.77 1.20
C THR A 28 -10.52 -12.13 1.58
N ILE A 29 -9.72 -11.11 1.85
CA ILE A 29 -8.36 -11.23 2.37
C ILE A 29 -8.43 -10.94 3.87
N ILE A 30 -7.90 -11.83 4.70
CA ILE A 30 -7.91 -11.68 6.14
C ILE A 30 -6.51 -11.84 6.73
N ALA A 31 -6.12 -10.94 7.62
CA ALA A 31 -4.91 -11.10 8.42
C ALA A 31 -5.09 -12.31 9.36
N TYR A 32 -4.26 -13.32 9.18
CA TYR A 32 -4.33 -14.57 9.93
C TYR A 32 -2.93 -15.12 10.20
N PRO A 33 -2.34 -14.84 11.37
CA PRO A 33 -1.01 -15.34 11.70
C PRO A 33 -1.00 -16.85 11.90
N LEU A 34 0.11 -17.47 11.51
CA LEU A 34 0.39 -18.88 11.72
C LEU A 34 1.45 -19.07 12.81
N PRO A 35 1.55 -20.26 13.46
CA PRO A 35 2.56 -20.53 14.49
C PRO A 35 4.00 -20.24 14.06
N SER A 36 4.28 -20.31 12.76
CA SER A 36 5.59 -19.98 12.17
C SER A 36 5.97 -18.49 12.29
N ILE A 37 5.06 -17.60 12.72
CA ILE A 37 5.36 -16.19 12.96
C ILE A 37 6.34 -15.99 14.12
N GLY A 38 6.46 -16.98 15.02
CA GLY A 38 7.45 -16.99 16.09
C GLY A 38 6.90 -17.34 17.49
N ALA A 39 7.77 -17.18 18.48
CA ALA A 39 7.47 -17.58 19.86
C ALA A 39 6.30 -16.82 20.51
N ARG A 40 5.96 -15.64 19.99
CA ARG A 40 4.82 -14.84 20.49
C ARG A 40 3.53 -15.07 19.70
N PHE A 41 3.40 -16.19 19.03
CA PHE A 41 2.25 -16.51 18.17
C PHE A 41 0.90 -16.30 18.88
N GLU A 42 0.73 -16.81 20.10
CA GLU A 42 -0.55 -16.72 20.82
C GLU A 42 -0.96 -15.27 21.10
N GLU A 43 0.00 -14.42 21.48
CA GLU A 43 -0.23 -13.00 21.71
C GLU A 43 -0.59 -12.29 20.39
N ILE A 44 0.20 -12.51 19.33
CA ILE A 44 0.00 -11.94 18.01
C ILE A 44 -1.36 -12.38 17.46
N PHE A 45 -1.72 -13.65 17.61
CA PHE A 45 -3.01 -14.17 17.17
C PHE A 45 -4.17 -13.48 17.91
N ALA A 46 -4.08 -13.35 19.25
CA ALA A 46 -5.11 -12.68 20.04
C ALA A 46 -5.28 -11.20 19.66
N GLU A 47 -4.18 -10.48 19.41
CA GLU A 47 -4.23 -9.09 18.96
C GLU A 47 -4.78 -8.99 17.53
N THR A 48 -4.42 -9.92 16.63
CA THR A 48 -4.97 -9.98 15.27
C THR A 48 -6.48 -10.18 15.28
N VAL A 49 -7.00 -11.06 16.13
CA VAL A 49 -8.46 -11.23 16.29
C VAL A 49 -9.12 -9.92 16.74
N LYS A 50 -8.50 -9.16 17.65
CA LYS A 50 -9.03 -7.87 18.09
C LYS A 50 -9.11 -6.86 16.94
N ILE A 51 -8.06 -6.73 16.13
CA ILE A 51 -8.07 -5.80 14.99
C ILE A 51 -8.99 -6.26 13.86
N ASN A 52 -9.17 -7.56 13.67
CA ASN A 52 -10.10 -8.11 12.68
C ASN A 52 -11.58 -7.93 13.08
N THR A 53 -11.86 -7.69 14.36
CA THR A 53 -13.21 -7.53 14.91
C THR A 53 -13.52 -6.10 15.37
N LEU A 54 -12.79 -5.11 14.86
CA LEU A 54 -13.09 -3.71 15.13
C LEU A 54 -14.47 -3.32 14.59
N ASP A 55 -15.08 -2.32 15.19
CA ASP A 55 -16.38 -1.78 14.75
C ASP A 55 -16.24 -1.14 13.37
N TYR A 56 -16.52 -1.92 12.33
CA TYR A 56 -16.42 -1.47 10.94
C TYR A 56 -17.41 -0.34 10.60
N MET A 57 -18.54 -0.25 11.30
CA MET A 57 -19.50 0.84 11.09
C MET A 57 -18.97 2.18 11.60
N LEU A 58 -18.26 2.16 12.72
CA LEU A 58 -17.56 3.34 13.23
C LEU A 58 -16.49 3.81 12.23
N TYR A 59 -15.67 2.87 11.74
CA TYR A 59 -14.64 3.17 10.72
C TYR A 59 -15.26 3.68 9.44
N ARG A 60 -16.31 3.05 8.94
CA ARG A 60 -17.04 3.49 7.74
C ARG A 60 -17.49 4.94 7.85
N ASN A 61 -18.10 5.29 8.98
CA ASN A 61 -18.60 6.65 9.21
C ASN A 61 -17.47 7.69 9.34
N MET A 62 -16.35 7.31 9.94
CA MET A 62 -15.18 8.16 10.06
C MET A 62 -14.49 8.35 8.70
N GLN A 63 -14.27 7.28 7.98
CA GLN A 63 -13.66 7.28 6.66
C GLN A 63 -14.51 8.05 5.64
N GLN A 64 -15.84 7.93 5.72
CA GLN A 64 -16.72 8.68 4.83
C GLN A 64 -16.56 10.19 5.00
N LYS A 65 -16.39 10.69 6.21
CA LYS A 65 -16.11 12.11 6.42
C LYS A 65 -14.79 12.57 5.82
N MET A 66 -13.79 11.68 5.76
CA MET A 66 -12.53 11.97 5.07
C MET A 66 -12.76 12.01 3.55
N ILE A 67 -13.52 11.06 3.02
CA ILE A 67 -13.88 10.99 1.59
C ILE A 67 -14.65 12.24 1.18
N ASP A 68 -15.64 12.66 1.97
CA ASP A 68 -16.46 13.86 1.68
C ASP A 68 -15.60 15.13 1.53
N VAL A 69 -14.45 15.19 2.21
CA VAL A 69 -13.48 16.29 2.06
C VAL A 69 -12.55 16.08 0.86
N LEU A 70 -12.05 14.84 0.68
CA LEU A 70 -11.13 14.48 -0.39
C LEU A 70 -11.80 14.60 -1.77
N ASP A 71 -13.07 14.26 -1.89
CA ASP A 71 -13.85 14.37 -3.12
C ASP A 71 -14.02 15.82 -3.63
N GLN A 72 -13.79 16.80 -2.74
CA GLN A 72 -13.80 18.22 -3.11
C GLN A 72 -12.42 18.73 -3.55
N ALA A 73 -11.39 17.91 -3.45
CA ALA A 73 -10.02 18.31 -3.76
C ALA A 73 -9.64 17.96 -5.20
N ASP A 74 -8.89 18.85 -5.86
CA ASP A 74 -8.26 18.54 -7.15
C ASP A 74 -6.94 17.77 -6.95
N ARG A 75 -6.30 17.92 -5.78
CA ARG A 75 -5.05 17.25 -5.41
C ARG A 75 -4.83 17.19 -3.91
N VAL A 76 -4.02 16.24 -3.48
CA VAL A 76 -3.53 16.14 -2.11
C VAL A 76 -2.04 16.46 -2.08
N HIS A 77 -1.61 17.28 -1.11
CA HIS A 77 -0.21 17.55 -0.84
C HIS A 77 0.22 16.80 0.42
N ILE A 78 1.20 15.93 0.27
CA ILE A 78 1.73 15.11 1.35
C ILE A 78 3.10 15.64 1.72
N THR A 79 3.28 16.05 2.98
CA THR A 79 4.55 16.53 3.50
C THR A 79 5.05 15.64 4.63
N GLY A 80 6.33 15.32 4.61
CA GLY A 80 7.00 14.59 5.67
C GLY A 80 7.13 15.41 6.95
N LYS A 81 7.29 14.75 8.09
CA LYS A 81 7.55 15.36 9.39
C LYS A 81 8.90 14.92 9.94
N GLY A 82 9.63 15.84 10.57
CA GLY A 82 10.94 15.56 11.14
C GLY A 82 11.98 15.21 10.07
N ALA A 83 12.58 14.04 10.13
CA ALA A 83 13.56 13.57 9.15
C ALA A 83 12.95 13.00 7.86
N ASN A 84 11.62 12.87 7.79
CA ASN A 84 10.95 12.39 6.58
C ASN A 84 10.95 13.48 5.52
N LYS A 85 11.45 13.16 4.32
CA LYS A 85 11.66 14.10 3.21
C LYS A 85 10.52 14.08 2.17
N THR A 86 9.39 13.47 2.49
CA THR A 86 8.25 13.43 1.58
C THR A 86 7.78 14.85 1.29
N ASP A 87 7.64 15.14 0.00
CA ASP A 87 7.03 16.35 -0.55
C ASP A 87 6.41 15.95 -1.90
N LEU A 88 5.15 15.55 -1.86
CA LEU A 88 4.48 14.86 -2.96
C LEU A 88 3.10 15.43 -3.19
N TYR A 89 2.82 15.83 -4.42
CA TYR A 89 1.49 16.20 -4.87
C TYR A 89 0.87 15.03 -5.63
N VAL A 90 -0.31 14.61 -5.20
CA VAL A 90 -1.11 13.55 -5.84
C VAL A 90 -2.37 14.19 -6.41
N ASN A 91 -2.54 14.10 -7.72
CA ASN A 91 -3.74 14.59 -8.38
C ASN A 91 -4.89 13.59 -8.23
N ILE A 92 -6.07 14.12 -7.95
CA ILE A 92 -7.29 13.37 -7.69
C ILE A 92 -8.24 13.50 -8.89
N TRP A 93 -9.04 12.47 -9.12
CA TRP A 93 -10.06 12.46 -10.13
C TRP A 93 -11.14 13.51 -9.85
N LYS A 94 -11.45 14.32 -10.85
CA LYS A 94 -12.56 15.25 -10.78
C LYS A 94 -13.88 14.53 -11.01
N LEU A 95 -14.77 14.59 -10.04
CA LEU A 95 -16.09 13.99 -10.12
C LEU A 95 -16.94 14.70 -11.18
N ARG A 96 -17.61 13.92 -12.02
CA ARG A 96 -18.54 14.44 -13.02
C ARG A 96 -19.93 14.67 -12.41
N ASN A 97 -20.29 13.81 -11.47
CA ASN A 97 -21.53 13.86 -10.73
C ASN A 97 -21.25 13.74 -9.21
N PRO A 98 -20.90 14.85 -8.52
CA PRO A 98 -20.53 14.81 -7.10
C PRO A 98 -21.63 14.30 -6.16
N GLU A 99 -22.90 14.27 -6.59
CA GLU A 99 -24.00 13.72 -5.79
C GLU A 99 -24.12 12.20 -5.88
N GLY A 100 -23.53 11.58 -6.89
CA GLY A 100 -23.67 10.15 -7.14
C GLY A 100 -22.34 9.39 -7.34
N GLU A 101 -21.20 10.10 -7.25
CA GLU A 101 -19.87 9.53 -7.47
C GLU A 101 -18.94 9.88 -6.33
N THR A 102 -17.93 9.08 -6.12
CA THR A 102 -16.80 9.36 -5.23
C THR A 102 -15.49 9.01 -5.95
N ALA A 103 -14.43 9.75 -5.66
CA ALA A 103 -13.09 9.45 -6.15
C ALA A 103 -12.34 8.45 -5.26
N PHE A 104 -12.86 8.18 -4.05
CA PHE A 104 -12.22 7.32 -3.07
C PHE A 104 -13.09 6.16 -2.66
N GLU A 105 -12.49 5.00 -2.51
CA GLU A 105 -13.11 3.84 -1.90
C GLU A 105 -13.05 3.92 -0.36
N ASN A 106 -14.16 3.61 0.28
CA ASN A 106 -14.27 3.47 1.72
C ASN A 106 -14.02 2.01 2.10
N CYS A 107 -12.75 1.63 2.29
CA CYS A 107 -12.36 0.25 2.58
C CYS A 107 -12.70 -0.12 4.03
N VAL A 108 -13.79 -0.84 4.17
CA VAL A 108 -14.23 -1.45 5.42
C VAL A 108 -13.99 -2.95 5.38
N ALA A 109 -14.32 -3.67 6.44
CA ALA A 109 -14.10 -5.12 6.55
C ALA A 109 -15.04 -5.93 5.63
N ASP A 110 -14.95 -5.74 4.32
CA ASP A 110 -15.70 -6.43 3.28
C ASP A 110 -14.78 -7.26 2.37
N VAL A 111 -13.77 -6.66 1.74
CA VAL A 111 -12.76 -7.35 0.94
C VAL A 111 -11.50 -7.62 1.76
N ASN A 112 -11.01 -6.63 2.48
CA ASN A 112 -9.81 -6.71 3.31
C ASN A 112 -10.16 -6.64 4.80
N ILE A 113 -9.66 -7.58 5.58
CA ILE A 113 -9.78 -7.62 7.04
C ILE A 113 -8.36 -7.64 7.63
N PRO A 114 -8.02 -6.70 8.50
CA PRO A 114 -8.86 -5.71 9.19
C PRO A 114 -9.27 -4.52 8.33
N VAL A 115 -10.33 -3.83 8.80
CA VAL A 115 -10.75 -2.51 8.31
C VAL A 115 -9.58 -1.55 8.48
N GLY A 116 -9.30 -0.74 7.50
CA GLY A 116 -9.44 0.65 7.54
C GLY A 116 -8.45 1.40 6.67
N GLU A 117 -8.90 1.77 5.51
CA GLU A 117 -8.26 2.78 4.67
C GLU A 117 -9.29 3.48 3.79
N VAL A 118 -8.91 4.64 3.28
CA VAL A 118 -9.56 5.28 2.15
C VAL A 118 -8.53 5.37 1.03
N PHE A 119 -8.86 4.91 -0.17
CA PHE A 119 -7.91 4.84 -1.26
C PHE A 119 -8.50 5.21 -2.61
N THR A 120 -7.62 5.58 -3.53
CA THR A 120 -7.95 5.84 -4.93
C THR A 120 -6.78 5.50 -5.84
N SER A 121 -7.05 5.22 -7.10
CA SER A 121 -6.04 5.26 -8.14
C SER A 121 -5.82 6.73 -8.54
N PRO A 122 -4.61 7.30 -8.36
CA PRO A 122 -4.39 8.71 -8.64
C PRO A 122 -4.46 9.03 -10.13
N VAL A 123 -4.71 10.30 -10.46
CA VAL A 123 -4.45 10.82 -11.80
C VAL A 123 -2.95 10.98 -11.95
N LEU A 124 -2.35 10.25 -12.89
CA LEU A 124 -0.89 10.23 -13.05
C LEU A 124 -0.35 11.59 -13.49
N GLU A 125 -0.96 12.19 -14.53
CA GLU A 125 -0.57 13.51 -15.03
C GLU A 125 -0.62 14.56 -13.92
N GLY A 126 0.49 15.26 -13.69
CA GLY A 126 0.62 16.26 -12.64
C GLY A 126 0.82 15.71 -11.23
N THR A 127 0.84 14.39 -11.02
CA THR A 127 1.27 13.77 -9.76
C THR A 127 2.78 13.77 -9.71
N ASN A 128 3.36 14.67 -8.89
CA ASN A 128 4.78 14.95 -8.88
C ASN A 128 5.32 15.13 -7.47
N GLY A 129 6.58 14.79 -7.29
CA GLY A 129 7.31 15.03 -6.04
C GLY A 129 8.02 13.80 -5.51
N LYS A 130 8.44 13.89 -4.27
CA LYS A 130 9.25 12.89 -3.58
C LYS A 130 8.44 12.15 -2.52
N LEU A 131 8.49 10.84 -2.56
CA LEU A 131 8.10 9.96 -1.47
C LEU A 131 9.36 9.50 -0.73
N HIS A 132 9.40 9.67 0.59
CA HIS A 132 10.44 9.12 1.46
C HIS A 132 9.83 8.24 2.53
N VAL A 133 10.31 7.01 2.62
CA VAL A 133 9.88 6.03 3.63
C VAL A 133 11.10 5.58 4.43
N GLY A 134 11.11 5.81 5.74
CA GLY A 134 12.23 5.45 6.61
C GLY A 134 12.54 3.96 6.61
N GLN A 135 11.51 3.13 6.62
CA GLN A 135 11.62 1.68 6.50
C GLN A 135 10.33 1.10 5.91
N VAL A 136 10.46 0.19 4.95
CA VAL A 136 9.34 -0.54 4.36
C VAL A 136 9.79 -1.93 3.89
N TYR A 137 8.87 -2.88 3.94
CA TYR A 137 9.06 -4.21 3.37
C TYR A 137 8.29 -4.33 2.06
N LEU A 138 9.00 -4.66 0.99
CA LEU A 138 8.42 -4.90 -0.32
C LEU A 138 8.86 -6.29 -0.80
N ASN A 139 7.91 -7.18 -1.06
CA ASN A 139 8.18 -8.57 -1.44
C ASN A 139 9.13 -9.31 -0.48
N GLY A 140 8.97 -9.10 0.84
CA GLY A 140 9.79 -9.70 1.89
C GLY A 140 11.21 -9.12 2.01
N LEU A 141 11.53 -8.05 1.28
CA LEU A 141 12.81 -7.35 1.33
C LEU A 141 12.66 -6.04 2.10
N ASN A 142 13.56 -5.80 3.04
CA ASN A 142 13.58 -4.56 3.83
C ASN A 142 14.30 -3.44 3.07
N TYR A 143 13.65 -2.29 2.92
CA TYR A 143 14.22 -1.07 2.36
C TYR A 143 14.35 -0.03 3.47
N LYS A 144 15.53 0.59 3.56
CA LYS A 144 15.85 1.65 4.52
C LYS A 144 15.98 2.97 3.80
N ASN A 145 15.31 4.00 4.32
CA ASN A 145 15.29 5.34 3.74
C ASN A 145 15.04 5.28 2.21
N LEU A 146 13.99 4.58 1.82
CA LEU A 146 13.59 4.51 0.42
C LEU A 146 13.10 5.88 -0.03
N GLU A 147 13.74 6.45 -1.03
CA GLU A 147 13.31 7.68 -1.70
C GLU A 147 12.92 7.36 -3.14
N ILE A 148 11.77 7.84 -3.56
CA ILE A 148 11.25 7.72 -4.93
C ILE A 148 10.79 9.11 -5.37
N ASP A 149 11.33 9.62 -6.47
CA ASP A 149 10.84 10.82 -7.14
C ASP A 149 9.87 10.42 -8.25
N PHE A 150 8.68 11.00 -8.22
CA PHE A 150 7.65 10.82 -9.25
C PHE A 150 7.58 12.04 -10.17
N LYS A 151 7.40 11.77 -11.44
CA LYS A 151 7.07 12.76 -12.46
C LYS A 151 5.90 12.26 -13.29
N ASP A 152 4.84 13.05 -13.31
CA ASP A 152 3.56 12.67 -13.92
C ASP A 152 3.13 11.25 -13.52
N GLY A 153 3.22 10.99 -12.22
CA GLY A 153 2.86 9.71 -11.60
C GLY A 153 3.78 8.53 -11.90
N MET A 154 4.85 8.72 -12.69
CA MET A 154 5.81 7.69 -13.03
C MET A 154 7.07 7.81 -12.18
N VAL A 155 7.65 6.68 -11.78
CA VAL A 155 8.94 6.65 -11.08
C VAL A 155 10.04 7.19 -11.98
N GLU A 156 10.65 8.31 -11.60
CA GLU A 156 11.75 8.95 -12.34
C GLU A 156 13.10 8.64 -11.71
N LYS A 157 13.20 8.78 -10.38
CA LYS A 157 14.43 8.53 -9.64
C LYS A 157 14.13 7.74 -8.38
N TYR A 158 15.12 6.99 -7.94
CA TYR A 158 14.99 6.21 -6.70
C TYR A 158 16.34 5.94 -6.08
N THR A 159 16.37 5.83 -4.76
CA THR A 159 17.52 5.39 -3.96
C THR A 159 17.07 4.82 -2.61
N CYS A 160 17.95 4.15 -1.92
CA CYS A 160 17.79 3.71 -0.53
C CYS A 160 19.15 3.73 0.18
N THR A 161 19.18 3.35 1.46
CA THR A 161 20.43 3.31 2.24
C THR A 161 20.71 1.91 2.79
N ASN A 162 20.42 0.88 2.02
CA ASN A 162 20.68 -0.51 2.40
C ASN A 162 22.16 -0.88 2.30
N PHE A 163 22.89 -0.23 1.40
CA PHE A 163 24.30 -0.45 1.11
C PHE A 163 25.07 0.87 1.17
N GLU A 164 26.39 0.80 1.32
CA GLU A 164 27.25 1.98 1.27
C GLU A 164 27.37 2.53 -0.17
N ASP A 165 27.37 1.64 -1.15
CA ASP A 165 27.46 1.99 -2.58
C ASP A 165 26.10 2.40 -3.15
N GLU A 166 26.07 3.57 -3.79
CA GLU A 166 24.85 4.12 -4.40
C GLU A 166 24.37 3.27 -5.59
N ALA A 167 25.29 2.69 -6.35
CA ALA A 167 24.93 1.84 -7.49
C ALA A 167 24.30 0.52 -7.01
N GLU A 168 24.78 -0.03 -5.89
CA GLU A 168 24.15 -1.20 -5.27
C GLU A 168 22.74 -0.88 -4.77
N ASN A 169 22.52 0.27 -4.14
CA ASN A 169 21.19 0.72 -3.72
C ASN A 169 20.23 0.86 -4.90
N LYS A 170 20.65 1.48 -6.00
CA LYS A 170 19.86 1.61 -7.22
C LYS A 170 19.55 0.25 -7.85
N ASN A 171 20.54 -0.61 -7.96
CA ASN A 171 20.36 -1.97 -8.48
C ASN A 171 19.38 -2.78 -7.61
N TYR A 172 19.46 -2.62 -6.30
CA TYR A 172 18.57 -3.28 -5.36
C TYR A 172 17.11 -2.92 -5.59
N ILE A 173 16.81 -1.64 -5.84
CA ILE A 173 15.45 -1.19 -6.17
C ILE A 173 15.06 -1.62 -7.59
N ARG A 174 15.93 -1.40 -8.58
CA ARG A 174 15.66 -1.79 -9.96
C ARG A 174 15.32 -3.28 -10.07
N ASP A 175 16.12 -4.14 -9.46
CA ASP A 175 16.01 -5.59 -9.64
C ASP A 175 14.85 -6.19 -8.82
N ASN A 176 14.36 -5.47 -7.80
CA ASN A 176 13.39 -6.01 -6.84
C ASN A 176 12.05 -5.26 -6.81
N VAL A 177 12.00 -4.02 -7.22
CA VAL A 177 10.79 -3.20 -7.31
C VAL A 177 10.39 -3.02 -8.77
N LEU A 178 11.28 -2.44 -9.58
CA LEU A 178 11.00 -2.23 -11.00
C LEU A 178 11.02 -3.54 -11.80
N MET A 179 11.84 -4.52 -11.37
CA MET A 179 11.99 -5.83 -12.01
C MET A 179 12.41 -5.69 -13.48
N HIS A 180 11.49 -5.91 -14.42
CA HIS A 180 11.74 -5.86 -15.87
C HIS A 180 11.19 -4.59 -16.52
N HIS A 181 10.63 -3.68 -15.71
CA HIS A 181 10.10 -2.40 -16.20
C HIS A 181 11.17 -1.30 -16.12
N GLU A 182 11.17 -0.39 -17.07
CA GLU A 182 12.02 0.80 -17.02
C GLU A 182 11.53 1.78 -15.95
N THR A 183 10.21 1.87 -15.79
CA THR A 183 9.53 2.67 -14.77
C THR A 183 8.21 1.99 -14.36
N LEU A 184 7.63 2.44 -13.26
CA LEU A 184 6.30 2.01 -12.81
C LEU A 184 5.43 3.23 -12.51
N PRO A 185 4.12 3.15 -12.78
CA PRO A 185 3.19 4.17 -12.35
C PRO A 185 2.92 4.09 -10.85
N MET A 186 2.51 5.20 -10.25
CA MET A 186 1.86 5.19 -8.95
C MET A 186 0.52 4.47 -9.09
N GLY A 187 0.39 3.31 -8.48
CA GLY A 187 -0.81 2.46 -8.62
C GLY A 187 -1.95 2.93 -7.72
N GLU A 188 -1.60 3.39 -6.53
CA GLU A 188 -2.58 3.72 -5.50
C GLU A 188 -2.10 4.89 -4.62
N PHE A 189 -3.05 5.70 -4.17
CA PHE A 189 -2.91 6.60 -3.07
C PHE A 189 -3.92 6.22 -1.98
N ALA A 190 -3.43 5.86 -0.80
CA ALA A 190 -4.24 5.42 0.32
C ALA A 190 -3.91 6.17 1.61
N ILE A 191 -4.91 6.36 2.45
CA ILE A 191 -4.76 6.86 3.82
C ILE A 191 -5.22 5.76 4.76
N GLY A 192 -4.26 5.12 5.41
CA GLY A 192 -4.53 4.11 6.44
C GLY A 192 -5.14 4.74 7.69
N THR A 193 -6.25 4.21 8.16
CA THR A 193 -6.99 4.71 9.31
C THR A 193 -6.91 3.79 10.52
N ASN A 194 -6.45 2.53 10.35
CA ASN A 194 -6.35 1.56 11.43
C ASN A 194 -5.06 1.75 12.25
N THR A 195 -5.09 2.72 13.15
CA THR A 195 -3.96 3.00 14.06
C THR A 195 -3.68 1.86 15.05
N THR A 196 -4.67 1.00 15.32
CA THR A 196 -4.51 -0.18 16.19
C THR A 196 -3.66 -1.25 15.49
N ALA A 197 -3.93 -1.53 14.21
CA ALA A 197 -3.10 -2.42 13.40
C ALA A 197 -1.67 -1.87 13.25
N TYR A 198 -1.52 -0.58 12.97
CA TYR A 198 -0.20 0.07 12.90
C TYR A 198 0.60 -0.07 14.18
N ARG A 199 -0.04 0.13 15.35
CA ARG A 199 0.61 -0.03 16.65
C ARG A 199 1.03 -1.48 16.88
N MET A 200 0.15 -2.44 16.61
CA MET A 200 0.46 -3.86 16.72
C MET A 200 1.63 -4.26 15.82
N ALA A 201 1.64 -3.81 14.57
CA ALA A 201 2.73 -4.07 13.62
C ALA A 201 4.09 -3.64 14.18
N ARG A 202 4.15 -2.50 14.88
CA ARG A 202 5.37 -2.00 15.52
C ARG A 202 5.72 -2.76 16.80
N ASP A 203 4.75 -3.02 17.67
CA ASP A 203 4.98 -3.65 18.98
C ASP A 203 5.49 -5.09 18.84
N TYR A 204 5.13 -5.74 17.74
CA TYR A 204 5.53 -7.13 17.44
C TYR A 204 6.58 -7.26 16.32
N ASP A 205 6.98 -6.15 15.68
CA ASP A 205 7.91 -6.12 14.54
C ASP A 205 7.45 -7.03 13.39
N ILE A 206 6.18 -6.90 13.02
CA ILE A 206 5.51 -7.70 11.99
C ILE A 206 4.90 -6.84 10.86
N ALA A 207 5.42 -5.64 10.64
CA ALA A 207 4.94 -4.73 9.60
C ALA A 207 5.07 -5.31 8.16
N ASP A 208 5.84 -6.38 8.00
CA ASP A 208 5.96 -7.14 6.75
C ASP A 208 4.91 -8.26 6.60
N LYS A 209 4.02 -8.42 7.57
CA LYS A 209 3.06 -9.52 7.67
C LYS A 209 1.61 -9.08 7.94
N LEU A 210 1.41 -7.76 8.08
CA LEU A 210 0.09 -7.14 8.29
C LEU A 210 -0.25 -6.21 7.15
#